data_5f69b66d3fe18748e99c235bce66731f
#
_entry.id   5f69b66d3fe18748e99c235bce66731f
#
_cell.length_a   1.000
_cell.length_b   1.000
_cell.length_c   1.000
_cell.angle_alpha   90.00
_cell.angle_beta   90.00
_cell.angle_gamma   90.00
#
_symmetry.space_group_name_H-M   'P 1'
#
loop_
_entity.id
_entity.type
_entity.pdbx_description
1 polymer ?
#
loop_
_entity_poly.entity_id
_entity_poly.type
_entity_poly.pdbx_seq_one_letter_code
_entity_poly.pdbx_strand_id
1 'polypeptide(L)'
;LCIVLFVTLWFIIAEVSFCKLVHAELLQEKSEESNFAEDMDEALSELDLSDLEQFVSDNLSKTHIGFGELVRNLIHADRPISFSKLLSDIASVLIGEVQENRTQAVSILLLVVCSAVLSSIASVFDSDQIAGQAWFVVFLMITASALAGFVQSCRLVTNCLNLMITFMKMLLPAFCLSMVCITGAASSSLYYQATFGMIGLIDAVLVYAMIPIIKLYFGVSILNGLTGEDRFAGMEELIKMIYEWSMKTLCAVIVGLQVIQGLIVPLASSAGPAFAQKLIGSIPGIGSGIKSTAEIIIGTGTLIKNGIGMAGCIVLILVSIYPILQMAAIVLIYYGIAAVASPISDKRMITALQAVSFTNRMLLKTLCMAIFLFLITIAVICAFTNRVL
;
A
#
# COMPACT_ATOMS: atom_id res chain seq x y z
N LEU A 1 -9.65 7.02 -10.26
CA LEU A 1 -8.56 7.42 -9.37
C LEU A 1 -9.11 8.07 -8.10
N CYS A 2 -9.96 9.10 -8.20
CA CYS A 2 -10.63 9.74 -7.05
C CYS A 2 -11.42 8.73 -6.20
N ILE A 3 -12.11 7.78 -6.82
CA ILE A 3 -12.89 6.76 -6.08
C ILE A 3 -11.96 5.84 -5.29
N VAL A 4 -10.84 5.40 -5.86
CA VAL A 4 -9.88 4.53 -5.15
C VAL A 4 -9.19 5.31 -4.03
N LEU A 5 -8.74 6.55 -4.28
CA LEU A 5 -8.19 7.44 -3.25
C LEU A 5 -9.25 7.78 -2.18
N PHE A 6 -10.49 8.01 -2.57
CA PHE A 6 -11.58 8.30 -1.63
C PHE A 6 -11.95 7.06 -0.81
N VAL A 7 -11.99 5.88 -1.42
CA VAL A 7 -12.26 4.61 -0.72
C VAL A 7 -11.11 4.25 0.22
N THR A 8 -9.85 4.43 -0.18
CA THR A 8 -8.71 4.21 0.73
C THR A 8 -8.70 5.22 1.88
N LEU A 9 -8.97 6.49 1.61
CA LEU A 9 -9.07 7.53 2.64
C LEU A 9 -10.27 7.30 3.57
N TRP A 10 -11.43 6.92 3.02
CA TRP A 10 -12.63 6.59 3.79
C TRP A 10 -12.43 5.36 4.66
N PHE A 11 -11.72 4.34 4.14
CA PHE A 11 -11.38 3.13 4.89
C PHE A 11 -10.39 3.45 6.02
N ILE A 12 -9.38 4.29 5.78
CA ILE A 12 -8.45 4.79 6.81
C ILE A 12 -9.22 5.54 7.92
N ILE A 13 -10.15 6.40 7.55
CA ILE A 13 -10.99 7.14 8.52
C ILE A 13 -11.90 6.18 9.27
N ALA A 14 -12.49 5.18 8.59
CA ALA A 14 -13.34 4.17 9.22
C ALA A 14 -12.55 3.29 10.19
N GLU A 15 -11.32 2.88 9.84
CA GLU A 15 -10.46 2.10 10.74
C GLU A 15 -10.00 2.90 11.97
N VAL A 16 -9.59 4.15 11.77
CA VAL A 16 -9.23 5.03 12.90
C VAL A 16 -10.45 5.28 13.80
N SER A 17 -11.64 5.42 13.23
CA SER A 17 -12.88 5.58 14.00
C SER A 17 -13.29 4.28 14.71
N PHE A 18 -13.15 3.13 14.05
CA PHE A 18 -13.41 1.82 14.63
C PHE A 18 -12.42 1.51 15.77
N CYS A 19 -11.15 1.84 15.58
CA CYS A 19 -10.12 1.68 16.62
C CYS A 19 -10.38 2.59 17.83
N LYS A 20 -10.85 3.83 17.60
CA LYS A 20 -11.30 4.72 18.68
C LYS A 20 -12.53 4.20 19.42
N LEU A 21 -13.47 3.57 18.71
CA LEU A 21 -14.67 2.99 19.31
C LEU A 21 -14.33 1.79 20.19
N VAL A 22 -13.47 0.88 19.72
CA VAL A 22 -12.97 -0.27 20.49
C VAL A 22 -12.15 0.20 21.69
N HIS A 23 -11.36 1.25 21.54
CA HIS A 23 -10.56 1.82 22.62
C HIS A 23 -11.44 2.53 23.67
N ALA A 24 -12.50 3.23 23.25
CA ALA A 24 -13.43 3.90 24.16
C ALA A 24 -14.26 2.89 24.99
N GLU A 25 -14.63 1.75 24.40
CA GLU A 25 -15.34 0.67 25.09
C GLU A 25 -14.46 0.01 26.18
N LEU A 26 -13.15 -0.20 25.89
CA LEU A 26 -12.19 -0.72 26.83
C LEU A 26 -11.82 0.25 27.97
N LEU A 27 -11.89 1.58 27.71
CA LEU A 27 -11.62 2.60 28.73
C LEU A 27 -12.76 2.78 29.74
N GLN A 28 -13.98 2.38 29.43
CA GLN A 28 -15.12 2.48 30.35
C GLN A 28 -15.07 1.43 31.47
N GLU A 29 -14.25 0.38 31.35
CA GLU A 29 -14.11 -0.68 32.34
C GLU A 29 -12.94 -0.46 33.34
N LYS A 30 -12.24 0.69 33.26
CA LYS A 30 -11.00 1.00 33.97
C LYS A 30 -11.21 1.74 35.29
N SER A 31 -11.16 1.03 36.41
CA SER A 31 -10.99 1.59 37.76
C SER A 31 -9.79 1.06 38.57
N GLU A 32 -8.86 0.29 37.95
CA GLU A 32 -7.63 -0.23 38.61
C GLU A 32 -6.37 0.09 37.77
N GLU A 33 -6.05 1.38 37.63
CA GLU A 33 -5.17 1.90 36.55
C GLU A 33 -3.64 1.78 36.77
N SER A 34 -3.11 1.63 37.97
CA SER A 34 -1.65 1.77 38.19
C SER A 34 -0.86 0.48 37.94
N ASN A 35 -1.37 -0.68 38.30
CA ASN A 35 -0.64 -1.94 38.13
C ASN A 35 -0.71 -2.47 36.68
N PHE A 36 -1.81 -2.15 35.95
CA PHE A 36 -2.01 -2.63 34.58
C PHE A 36 -1.08 -1.96 33.57
N ALA A 37 -0.70 -0.69 33.78
CA ALA A 37 0.24 0.01 32.91
C ALA A 37 1.69 -0.52 33.05
N GLU A 38 2.11 -0.90 34.26
CA GLU A 38 3.43 -1.51 34.52
C GLU A 38 3.51 -2.91 33.89
N ASP A 39 2.51 -3.76 34.08
CA ASP A 39 2.44 -5.11 33.48
C ASP A 39 2.48 -5.06 31.94
N MET A 40 1.87 -4.04 31.36
CA MET A 40 1.84 -3.84 29.91
C MET A 40 3.18 -3.36 29.36
N ASP A 41 3.87 -2.46 30.05
CA ASP A 41 5.21 -1.99 29.66
C ASP A 41 6.24 -3.12 29.79
N GLU A 42 6.11 -3.99 30.80
CA GLU A 42 6.93 -5.19 30.96
C GLU A 42 6.70 -6.17 29.80
N ALA A 43 5.44 -6.48 29.48
CA ALA A 43 5.09 -7.36 28.38
C ALA A 43 5.50 -6.82 27.00
N LEU A 44 5.47 -5.47 26.79
CA LEU A 44 6.00 -4.83 25.58
C LEU A 44 7.52 -4.96 25.49
N SER A 45 8.23 -4.91 26.61
CA SER A 45 9.70 -5.04 26.64
C SER A 45 10.18 -6.48 26.33
N GLU A 46 9.34 -7.49 26.57
CA GLU A 46 9.63 -8.89 26.21
C GLU A 46 9.47 -9.18 24.72
N LEU A 47 8.76 -8.33 23.97
CA LEU A 47 8.60 -8.48 22.53
C LEU A 47 9.85 -7.97 21.81
N ASP A 48 10.45 -8.83 20.98
CA ASP A 48 11.55 -8.42 20.11
C ASP A 48 11.01 -7.56 18.93
N LEU A 49 11.09 -6.24 19.10
CA LEU A 49 10.67 -5.25 18.10
C LEU A 49 11.89 -4.63 17.38
N SER A 50 13.10 -5.16 17.59
CA SER A 50 14.36 -4.61 17.08
C SER A 50 14.37 -4.45 15.56
N ASP A 51 13.89 -5.45 14.82
CA ASP A 51 13.80 -5.42 13.37
C ASP A 51 12.85 -4.33 12.86
N LEU A 52 11.71 -4.12 13.55
CA LEU A 52 10.75 -3.08 13.22
C LEU A 52 11.26 -1.68 13.57
N GLU A 53 12.00 -1.53 14.67
CA GLU A 53 12.64 -0.26 15.05
C GLU A 53 13.72 0.11 14.04
N GLN A 54 14.57 -0.84 13.64
CA GLN A 54 15.56 -0.62 12.61
C GLN A 54 14.91 -0.24 11.28
N PHE A 55 13.87 -0.96 10.87
CA PHE A 55 13.13 -0.64 9.65
C PHE A 55 12.57 0.79 9.66
N VAL A 56 11.97 1.23 10.77
CA VAL A 56 11.41 2.57 10.92
C VAL A 56 12.51 3.63 10.88
N SER A 57 13.63 3.42 11.59
CA SER A 57 14.76 4.35 11.60
C SER A 57 15.40 4.52 10.21
N ASP A 58 15.56 3.43 9.47
CA ASP A 58 16.19 3.42 8.14
C ASP A 58 15.30 4.08 7.06
N ASN A 59 13.97 3.89 7.14
CA ASN A 59 13.04 4.32 6.09
C ASN A 59 12.24 5.57 6.44
N LEU A 60 12.11 5.93 7.72
CA LEU A 60 11.36 7.07 8.22
C LEU A 60 12.23 8.04 9.02
N SER A 61 13.47 8.23 8.62
CA SER A 61 14.47 9.07 9.32
C SER A 61 14.02 10.51 9.63
N LYS A 62 12.97 11.01 8.97
CA LYS A 62 12.38 12.33 9.21
C LYS A 62 11.43 12.40 10.42
N THR A 63 10.98 11.28 10.94
CA THR A 63 9.95 11.24 12.01
C THR A 63 10.51 11.11 13.41
N HIS A 64 11.78 10.76 13.58
CA HIS A 64 12.48 10.61 14.89
C HIS A 64 11.73 9.81 15.98
N ILE A 65 10.76 8.99 15.59
CA ILE A 65 9.92 8.21 16.51
C ILE A 65 10.18 6.73 16.23
N GLY A 66 10.61 5.98 17.25
CA GLY A 66 10.78 4.53 17.17
C GLY A 66 9.44 3.78 17.08
N PHE A 67 9.44 2.54 16.56
CA PHE A 67 8.22 1.74 16.45
C PHE A 67 7.61 1.43 17.82
N GLY A 68 8.42 1.03 18.80
CA GLY A 68 7.98 0.77 20.17
C GLY A 68 7.40 2.01 20.86
N GLU A 69 7.98 3.20 20.61
CA GLU A 69 7.45 4.47 21.10
C GLU A 69 6.10 4.80 20.46
N LEU A 70 5.91 4.51 19.16
CA LEU A 70 4.62 4.65 18.50
C LEU A 70 3.56 3.73 19.12
N VAL A 71 3.88 2.47 19.37
CA VAL A 71 2.98 1.52 20.02
C VAL A 71 2.58 2.03 21.40
N ARG A 72 3.55 2.44 22.22
CA ARG A 72 3.33 2.97 23.57
C ARG A 72 2.44 4.23 23.57
N ASN A 73 2.75 5.20 22.71
CA ASN A 73 1.97 6.44 22.58
C ASN A 73 0.54 6.20 22.11
N LEU A 74 0.32 5.18 21.27
CA LEU A 74 -1.03 4.81 20.81
C LEU A 74 -1.85 4.08 21.88
N ILE A 75 -1.21 3.30 22.73
CA ILE A 75 -1.86 2.62 23.84
C ILE A 75 -2.23 3.63 24.94
N HIS A 76 -1.38 4.61 25.23
CA HIS A 76 -1.63 5.63 26.27
C HIS A 76 -2.45 6.83 25.77
N ALA A 77 -2.82 6.90 24.51
CA ALA A 77 -3.68 7.95 23.89
C ALA A 77 -3.21 9.41 24.07
N ASP A 78 -1.90 9.66 24.28
CA ASP A 78 -1.38 10.94 24.75
C ASP A 78 -1.25 12.06 23.71
N ARG A 79 -1.36 11.79 22.40
CA ARG A 79 -1.25 12.86 21.38
C ARG A 79 -2.11 12.61 20.14
N PRO A 80 -3.08 13.49 19.83
CA PRO A 80 -3.80 13.44 18.56
C PRO A 80 -2.86 13.81 17.39
N ILE A 81 -2.80 12.97 16.37
CA ILE A 81 -2.07 13.27 15.12
C ILE A 81 -2.73 14.49 14.47
N SER A 82 -1.98 15.56 14.27
CA SER A 82 -2.49 16.80 13.67
C SER A 82 -2.68 16.65 12.15
N PHE A 83 -3.91 16.43 11.74
CA PHE A 83 -4.31 16.23 10.33
C PHE A 83 -3.97 17.42 9.42
N SER A 84 -3.92 18.65 9.99
CA SER A 84 -3.59 19.86 9.22
C SER A 84 -2.12 19.92 8.78
N LYS A 85 -1.20 19.39 9.59
CA LYS A 85 0.21 19.28 9.20
C LYS A 85 0.40 18.27 8.08
N LEU A 86 -0.27 17.11 8.15
CA LEU A 86 -0.21 16.10 7.08
C LEU A 86 -0.69 16.66 5.73
N LEU A 87 -1.75 17.46 5.69
CA LEU A 87 -2.24 18.08 4.46
C LEU A 87 -1.24 19.09 3.87
N SER A 88 -0.58 19.89 4.70
CA SER A 88 0.45 20.83 4.24
C SER A 88 1.69 20.11 3.69
N ASP A 89 2.07 19.01 4.34
CA ASP A 89 3.21 18.20 3.91
C ASP A 89 2.90 17.47 2.58
N ILE A 90 1.68 16.96 2.40
CA ILE A 90 1.20 16.39 1.14
C ILE A 90 1.28 17.42 0.00
N ALA A 91 0.79 18.63 0.23
CA ALA A 91 0.83 19.69 -0.79
C ALA A 91 2.26 20.09 -1.15
N SER A 92 3.16 20.19 -0.16
CA SER A 92 4.57 20.52 -0.39
C SER A 92 5.31 19.43 -1.17
N VAL A 93 5.00 18.15 -0.91
CA VAL A 93 5.56 17.01 -1.65
C VAL A 93 5.09 17.01 -3.10
N LEU A 94 3.79 17.23 -3.36
CA LEU A 94 3.26 17.30 -4.73
C LEU A 94 3.89 18.45 -5.53
N ILE A 95 4.03 19.62 -4.92
CA ILE A 95 4.68 20.78 -5.56
C ILE A 95 6.16 20.50 -5.81
N GLY A 96 6.87 19.89 -4.85
CA GLY A 96 8.27 19.50 -4.98
C GLY A 96 8.49 18.53 -6.14
N GLU A 97 7.66 17.49 -6.25
CA GLU A 97 7.73 16.50 -7.34
C GLU A 97 7.44 17.10 -8.71
N VAL A 98 6.47 18.01 -8.83
CA VAL A 98 6.22 18.73 -10.06
C VAL A 98 7.43 19.57 -10.45
N GLN A 99 8.11 20.16 -9.47
CA GLN A 99 9.29 20.99 -9.70
C GLN A 99 10.52 20.17 -10.09
N GLU A 100 10.70 18.97 -9.53
CA GLU A 100 11.78 18.05 -9.87
C GLU A 100 11.61 17.44 -11.26
N ASN A 101 10.40 17.03 -11.62
CA ASN A 101 10.08 16.48 -12.94
C ASN A 101 9.86 17.56 -14.03
N ARG A 102 9.91 18.85 -13.68
CA ARG A 102 9.71 19.99 -14.59
C ARG A 102 10.65 19.94 -15.78
N THR A 103 11.92 19.65 -15.56
CA THR A 103 12.94 19.62 -16.62
C THR A 103 12.61 18.56 -17.67
N GLN A 104 12.20 17.37 -17.26
CA GLN A 104 11.79 16.29 -18.14
C GLN A 104 10.50 16.66 -18.91
N ALA A 105 9.51 17.22 -18.21
CA ALA A 105 8.26 17.68 -18.82
C ALA A 105 8.49 18.74 -19.88
N VAL A 106 9.31 19.75 -19.57
CA VAL A 106 9.68 20.82 -20.52
C VAL A 106 10.47 20.27 -21.71
N SER A 107 11.40 19.34 -21.49
CA SER A 107 12.14 18.70 -22.57
C SER A 107 11.23 17.96 -23.55
N ILE A 108 10.25 17.20 -23.04
CA ILE A 108 9.27 16.48 -23.89
C ILE A 108 8.39 17.50 -24.65
N LEU A 109 7.90 18.55 -24.00
CA LEU A 109 7.11 19.60 -24.66
C LEU A 109 7.92 20.31 -25.76
N LEU A 110 9.18 20.64 -25.50
CA LEU A 110 10.06 21.24 -26.52
C LEU A 110 10.25 20.31 -27.72
N LEU A 111 10.46 18.99 -27.49
CA LEU A 111 10.55 18.01 -28.56
C LEU A 111 9.26 17.94 -29.38
N VAL A 112 8.09 18.01 -28.74
CA VAL A 112 6.79 18.03 -29.41
C VAL A 112 6.62 19.29 -30.25
N VAL A 113 6.98 20.47 -29.74
CA VAL A 113 6.95 21.72 -30.48
C VAL A 113 7.93 21.70 -31.65
N CYS A 114 9.14 21.22 -31.44
CA CYS A 114 10.13 21.05 -32.55
C CYS A 114 9.59 20.12 -33.64
N SER A 115 8.92 19.03 -33.28
CA SER A 115 8.28 18.13 -34.22
C SER A 115 7.21 18.84 -35.07
N ALA A 116 6.35 19.64 -34.44
CA ALA A 116 5.30 20.39 -35.11
C ALA A 116 5.87 21.42 -36.09
N VAL A 117 6.93 22.14 -35.66
CA VAL A 117 7.64 23.10 -36.51
C VAL A 117 8.30 22.41 -37.72
N LEU A 118 9.00 21.28 -37.48
CA LEU A 118 9.62 20.50 -38.55
C LEU A 118 8.59 19.97 -39.54
N SER A 119 7.45 19.46 -39.06
CA SER A 119 6.34 19.03 -39.91
C SER A 119 5.76 20.16 -40.74
N SER A 120 5.59 21.36 -40.17
CA SER A 120 5.11 22.54 -40.87
C SER A 120 6.11 23.05 -41.94
N ILE A 121 7.41 23.01 -41.64
CA ILE A 121 8.46 23.38 -42.59
C ILE A 121 8.50 22.37 -43.75
N ALA A 122 8.46 21.08 -43.45
CA ALA A 122 8.52 20.02 -44.43
C ALA A 122 7.32 20.04 -45.41
N SER A 123 6.14 20.42 -44.96
CA SER A 123 4.96 20.60 -45.82
C SER A 123 5.08 21.74 -46.84
N VAL A 124 5.94 22.75 -46.57
CA VAL A 124 6.19 23.86 -47.48
C VAL A 124 7.12 23.46 -48.63
N PHE A 125 8.03 22.50 -48.39
CA PHE A 125 9.04 22.08 -49.39
C PHE A 125 8.60 20.90 -50.25
N ASP A 126 7.36 20.43 -50.13
CA ASP A 126 6.80 19.29 -50.91
C ASP A 126 7.65 18.01 -50.90
N SER A 127 8.44 17.81 -49.83
CA SER A 127 9.37 16.70 -49.69
C SER A 127 8.93 15.74 -48.59
N ASP A 128 7.97 14.90 -48.93
CA ASP A 128 7.40 13.87 -48.00
C ASP A 128 8.46 12.94 -47.36
N GLN A 129 9.57 12.68 -48.09
CA GLN A 129 10.64 11.83 -47.58
C GLN A 129 11.43 12.47 -46.44
N ILE A 130 11.74 13.77 -46.53
CA ILE A 130 12.48 14.50 -45.49
C ILE A 130 11.60 14.67 -44.25
N ALA A 131 10.33 15.00 -44.47
CA ALA A 131 9.34 15.13 -43.42
C ALA A 131 9.19 13.83 -42.60
N GLY A 132 9.08 12.67 -43.29
CA GLY A 132 8.96 11.36 -42.66
C GLY A 132 10.19 10.97 -41.83
N GLN A 133 11.39 11.25 -42.32
CA GLN A 133 12.64 10.97 -41.62
C GLN A 133 12.80 11.85 -40.36
N ALA A 134 12.54 13.15 -40.49
CA ALA A 134 12.59 14.08 -39.36
C ALA A 134 11.57 13.72 -38.27
N TRP A 135 10.34 13.40 -38.66
CA TRP A 135 9.31 12.91 -37.75
C TRP A 135 9.76 11.65 -36.99
N PHE A 136 10.33 10.69 -37.68
CA PHE A 136 10.77 9.43 -37.08
C PHE A 136 11.87 9.66 -36.03
N VAL A 137 12.85 10.53 -36.32
CA VAL A 137 13.91 10.85 -35.34
C VAL A 137 13.34 11.51 -34.09
N VAL A 138 12.46 12.50 -34.26
CA VAL A 138 11.83 13.15 -33.10
C VAL A 138 10.94 12.19 -32.30
N PHE A 139 10.19 11.32 -32.98
CA PHE A 139 9.41 10.27 -32.34
C PHE A 139 10.29 9.35 -31.49
N LEU A 140 11.45 8.92 -32.01
CA LEU A 140 12.42 8.11 -31.27
C LEU A 140 12.95 8.85 -30.03
N MET A 141 13.25 10.14 -30.14
CA MET A 141 13.74 10.94 -29.00
C MET A 141 12.67 11.08 -27.90
N ILE A 142 11.42 11.34 -28.27
CA ILE A 142 10.29 11.41 -27.34
C ILE A 142 10.09 10.03 -26.67
N THR A 143 10.10 8.96 -27.46
CA THR A 143 9.92 7.59 -26.95
C THR A 143 11.06 7.19 -26.02
N ALA A 144 12.32 7.54 -26.34
CA ALA A 144 13.47 7.26 -25.47
C ALA A 144 13.37 8.01 -24.14
N SER A 145 12.98 9.29 -24.16
CA SER A 145 12.75 10.08 -22.95
C SER A 145 11.60 9.51 -22.11
N ALA A 146 10.50 9.14 -22.77
CA ALA A 146 9.33 8.52 -22.13
C ALA A 146 9.67 7.15 -21.52
N LEU A 147 10.47 6.33 -22.20
CA LEU A 147 10.95 5.04 -21.70
C LEU A 147 11.83 5.22 -20.44
N ALA A 148 12.72 6.20 -20.44
CA ALA A 148 13.56 6.49 -19.27
C ALA A 148 12.70 6.85 -18.04
N GLY A 149 11.72 7.74 -18.22
CA GLY A 149 10.78 8.10 -17.15
C GLY A 149 9.92 6.93 -16.68
N PHE A 150 9.45 6.09 -17.62
CA PHE A 150 8.68 4.89 -17.28
C PHE A 150 9.50 3.86 -16.50
N VAL A 151 10.76 3.63 -16.88
CA VAL A 151 11.66 2.72 -16.13
C VAL A 151 11.90 3.24 -14.71
N GLN A 152 12.07 4.55 -14.53
CA GLN A 152 12.18 5.17 -13.21
C GLN A 152 10.91 4.96 -12.38
N SER A 153 9.73 5.17 -12.97
CA SER A 153 8.44 4.91 -12.31
C SER A 153 8.27 3.45 -11.91
N CYS A 154 8.68 2.50 -12.77
CA CYS A 154 8.67 1.08 -12.43
C CYS A 154 9.58 0.75 -11.24
N ARG A 155 10.78 1.32 -11.18
CA ARG A 155 11.70 1.15 -10.05
C ARG A 155 11.14 1.69 -8.75
N LEU A 156 10.57 2.91 -8.80
CA LEU A 156 9.94 3.54 -7.65
C LEU A 156 8.84 2.64 -7.07
N VAL A 157 7.92 2.18 -7.92
CA VAL A 157 6.78 1.34 -7.50
C VAL A 157 7.27 -0.02 -6.98
N THR A 158 8.21 -0.66 -7.68
CA THR A 158 8.77 -1.95 -7.25
C THR A 158 9.48 -1.84 -5.90
N ASN A 159 10.28 -0.79 -5.69
CA ASN A 159 10.96 -0.55 -4.42
C ASN A 159 9.95 -0.33 -3.28
N CYS A 160 8.91 0.48 -3.52
CA CYS A 160 7.87 0.71 -2.52
C CYS A 160 7.09 -0.58 -2.18
N LEU A 161 6.72 -1.38 -3.19
CA LEU A 161 6.07 -2.68 -2.98
C LEU A 161 6.94 -3.61 -2.14
N ASN A 162 8.23 -3.75 -2.48
CA ASN A 162 9.16 -4.57 -1.72
C ASN A 162 9.31 -4.09 -0.27
N LEU A 163 9.36 -2.78 -0.07
CA LEU A 163 9.45 -2.18 1.26
C LEU A 163 8.23 -2.52 2.11
N MET A 164 7.01 -2.37 1.54
CA MET A 164 5.76 -2.72 2.20
C MET A 164 5.67 -4.21 2.53
N ILE A 165 6.08 -5.09 1.60
CA ILE A 165 6.10 -6.54 1.78
C ILE A 165 7.08 -6.93 2.89
N THR A 166 8.28 -6.34 2.90
CA THR A 166 9.29 -6.57 3.93
C THR A 166 8.78 -6.14 5.30
N PHE A 167 8.18 -4.95 5.38
CA PHE A 167 7.55 -4.47 6.62
C PHE A 167 6.47 -5.43 7.13
N MET A 168 5.58 -5.88 6.26
CA MET A 168 4.53 -6.83 6.64
C MET A 168 5.08 -8.18 7.13
N LYS A 169 6.19 -8.65 6.53
CA LYS A 169 6.88 -9.87 6.97
C LYS A 169 7.53 -9.70 8.35
N MET A 170 8.06 -8.52 8.67
CA MET A 170 8.63 -8.19 9.98
C MET A 170 7.56 -7.97 11.05
N LEU A 171 6.41 -7.38 10.67
CA LEU A 171 5.30 -7.13 11.58
C LEU A 171 4.61 -8.42 12.06
N LEU A 172 4.57 -9.43 11.20
CA LEU A 172 3.81 -10.67 11.43
C LEU A 172 4.27 -11.48 12.66
N PRO A 173 5.58 -11.68 12.94
CA PRO A 173 6.03 -12.36 14.17
C PRO A 173 5.58 -11.65 15.45
N ALA A 174 5.71 -10.33 15.52
CA ALA A 174 5.28 -9.53 16.68
C ALA A 174 3.78 -9.67 16.95
N PHE A 175 2.96 -9.66 15.89
CA PHE A 175 1.53 -9.96 15.99
C PHE A 175 1.26 -11.35 16.53
N CYS A 176 1.95 -12.36 16.02
CA CYS A 176 1.71 -13.75 16.40
C CYS A 176 2.11 -14.02 17.84
N LEU A 177 3.19 -13.41 18.32
CA LEU A 177 3.59 -13.52 19.73
C LEU A 177 2.53 -12.91 20.65
N SER A 178 2.02 -11.72 20.35
CA SER A 178 0.94 -11.12 21.15
C SER A 178 -0.37 -11.93 21.11
N MET A 179 -0.64 -12.65 20.00
CA MET A 179 -1.80 -13.54 19.86
C MET A 179 -1.68 -14.85 20.64
N VAL A 180 -0.48 -15.34 20.91
CA VAL A 180 -0.29 -16.60 21.67
C VAL A 180 -0.97 -16.55 23.03
N CYS A 181 -0.88 -15.43 23.72
CA CYS A 181 -1.52 -15.21 25.02
C CYS A 181 -3.05 -15.23 24.95
N ILE A 182 -3.63 -14.82 23.80
CA ILE A 182 -5.09 -14.69 23.62
C ILE A 182 -5.71 -15.99 23.10
N THR A 183 -5.13 -16.56 22.03
CA THR A 183 -5.73 -17.67 21.27
C THR A 183 -5.00 -19.00 21.44
N GLY A 184 -3.83 -18.99 22.11
CA GLY A 184 -2.95 -20.14 22.27
C GLY A 184 -2.00 -20.37 21.09
N ALA A 185 -0.93 -21.11 21.34
CA ALA A 185 0.17 -21.29 20.39
C ALA A 185 -0.25 -21.98 19.07
N ALA A 186 -1.14 -22.97 19.13
CA ALA A 186 -1.59 -23.71 17.94
C ALA A 186 -2.37 -22.81 16.97
N SER A 187 -3.34 -22.03 17.47
CA SER A 187 -4.14 -21.10 16.67
C SER A 187 -3.30 -19.97 16.11
N SER A 188 -2.39 -19.39 16.92
CA SER A 188 -1.46 -18.34 16.49
C SER A 188 -0.54 -18.83 15.37
N SER A 189 -0.01 -20.04 15.47
CA SER A 189 0.87 -20.65 14.45
C SER A 189 0.14 -20.87 13.10
N LEU A 190 -1.10 -21.36 13.13
CA LEU A 190 -1.92 -21.50 11.92
C LEU A 190 -2.20 -20.13 11.27
N TYR A 191 -2.49 -19.14 12.10
CA TYR A 191 -2.73 -17.78 11.64
C TYR A 191 -1.49 -17.18 10.98
N TYR A 192 -0.31 -17.39 11.61
CA TYR A 192 0.98 -16.97 11.06
C TYR A 192 1.19 -17.55 9.67
N GLN A 193 1.08 -18.86 9.51
CA GLN A 193 1.33 -19.54 8.24
C GLN A 193 0.39 -19.07 7.12
N ALA A 194 -0.90 -18.93 7.45
CA ALA A 194 -1.89 -18.47 6.47
C ALA A 194 -1.67 -17.02 6.06
N THR A 195 -1.37 -16.12 7.01
CA THR A 195 -1.09 -14.70 6.72
C THR A 195 0.23 -14.54 5.96
N PHE A 196 1.26 -15.30 6.33
CA PHE A 196 2.53 -15.32 5.59
C PHE A 196 2.34 -15.78 4.15
N GLY A 197 1.53 -16.81 3.93
CA GLY A 197 1.14 -17.27 2.59
C GLY A 197 0.38 -16.20 1.78
N MET A 198 -0.51 -15.44 2.43
CA MET A 198 -1.22 -14.33 1.76
C MET A 198 -0.27 -13.19 1.37
N ILE A 199 0.66 -12.81 2.25
CA ILE A 199 1.69 -11.80 1.93
C ILE A 199 2.52 -12.29 0.73
N GLY A 200 2.90 -13.57 0.70
CA GLY A 200 3.60 -14.19 -0.42
C GLY A 200 2.80 -14.18 -1.73
N LEU A 201 1.48 -14.41 -1.65
CA LEU A 201 0.60 -14.33 -2.81
C LEU A 201 0.47 -12.89 -3.35
N ILE A 202 0.34 -11.90 -2.47
CA ILE A 202 0.33 -10.48 -2.84
C ILE A 202 1.65 -10.11 -3.53
N ASP A 203 2.80 -10.51 -2.98
CA ASP A 203 4.13 -10.33 -3.56
C ASP A 203 4.21 -10.94 -4.96
N ALA A 204 3.86 -12.23 -5.08
CA ALA A 204 3.92 -12.96 -6.35
C ALA A 204 3.07 -12.30 -7.44
N VAL A 205 1.86 -11.88 -7.13
CA VAL A 205 0.98 -11.27 -8.12
C VAL A 205 1.38 -9.82 -8.43
N LEU A 206 1.62 -8.97 -7.42
CA LEU A 206 1.87 -7.55 -7.67
C LEU A 206 3.26 -7.30 -8.27
N VAL A 207 4.30 -7.93 -7.73
CA VAL A 207 5.68 -7.67 -8.18
C VAL A 207 6.03 -8.52 -9.40
N TYR A 208 5.75 -9.83 -9.37
CA TYR A 208 6.20 -10.75 -10.42
C TYR A 208 5.21 -10.94 -11.56
N ALA A 209 3.92 -10.59 -11.41
CA ALA A 209 2.96 -10.65 -12.51
C ALA A 209 2.56 -9.27 -13.02
N MET A 210 2.11 -8.35 -12.14
CA MET A 210 1.57 -7.06 -12.59
C MET A 210 2.63 -6.13 -13.17
N ILE A 211 3.81 -6.02 -12.57
CA ILE A 211 4.87 -5.14 -13.09
C ILE A 211 5.33 -5.59 -14.50
N PRO A 212 5.61 -6.89 -14.78
CA PRO A 212 5.88 -7.34 -16.16
C PRO A 212 4.73 -7.11 -17.14
N ILE A 213 3.49 -7.34 -16.74
CA ILE A 213 2.31 -7.08 -17.60
C ILE A 213 2.22 -5.59 -17.98
N ILE A 214 2.49 -4.69 -17.03
CA ILE A 214 2.52 -3.25 -17.28
C ILE A 214 3.66 -2.88 -18.24
N LYS A 215 4.85 -3.46 -18.08
CA LYS A 215 5.97 -3.27 -19.01
C LYS A 215 5.64 -3.76 -20.41
N LEU A 216 4.98 -4.91 -20.52
CA LEU A 216 4.53 -5.45 -21.81
C LEU A 216 3.50 -4.51 -22.46
N TYR A 217 2.52 -4.04 -21.69
CA TYR A 217 1.53 -3.06 -22.17
C TYR A 217 2.22 -1.81 -22.73
N PHE A 218 3.18 -1.25 -22.00
CA PHE A 218 3.94 -0.09 -22.44
C PHE A 218 4.64 -0.35 -23.78
N GLY A 219 5.33 -1.48 -23.93
CA GLY A 219 6.02 -1.84 -25.17
C GLY A 219 5.06 -1.95 -26.36
N VAL A 220 3.92 -2.65 -26.18
CA VAL A 220 2.91 -2.81 -27.23
C VAL A 220 2.28 -1.46 -27.62
N SER A 221 2.02 -0.60 -26.63
CA SER A 221 1.42 0.71 -26.86
C SER A 221 2.35 1.67 -27.61
N ILE A 222 3.65 1.63 -27.33
CA ILE A 222 4.65 2.37 -28.10
C ILE A 222 4.74 1.87 -29.55
N LEU A 223 4.73 0.54 -29.76
CA LEU A 223 4.73 -0.06 -31.10
C LEU A 223 3.47 0.34 -31.89
N ASN A 224 2.31 0.38 -31.23
CA ASN A 224 1.07 0.83 -31.83
C ASN A 224 1.15 2.32 -32.24
N GLY A 225 1.70 3.17 -31.40
CA GLY A 225 1.98 4.58 -31.74
C GLY A 225 2.91 4.73 -32.93
N LEU A 226 3.95 3.89 -33.06
CA LEU A 226 4.90 3.92 -34.18
C LEU A 226 4.25 3.53 -35.52
N THR A 227 3.42 2.48 -35.52
CA THR A 227 2.78 1.99 -36.76
C THR A 227 1.69 2.92 -37.28
N GLY A 228 0.99 3.62 -36.38
CA GLY A 228 -0.05 4.62 -36.71
C GLY A 228 -1.34 4.07 -37.31
N GLU A 229 -1.46 2.74 -37.43
CA GLU A 229 -2.59 2.06 -38.07
C GLU A 229 -3.42 1.22 -37.06
N ASP A 230 -3.29 1.47 -35.77
CA ASP A 230 -3.98 0.74 -34.68
C ASP A 230 -3.89 -0.80 -34.78
N ARG A 231 -2.80 -1.31 -35.44
CA ARG A 231 -2.60 -2.75 -35.69
C ARG A 231 -2.49 -3.58 -34.39
N PHE A 232 -1.99 -2.97 -33.34
CA PHE A 232 -1.79 -3.61 -32.04
C PHE A 232 -2.88 -3.27 -31.00
N ALA A 233 -3.93 -2.54 -31.39
CA ALA A 233 -5.00 -2.12 -30.47
C ALA A 233 -5.68 -3.30 -29.76
N GLY A 234 -5.90 -4.41 -30.47
CA GLY A 234 -6.46 -5.63 -29.87
C GLY A 234 -5.56 -6.26 -28.81
N MET A 235 -4.21 -6.22 -29.00
CA MET A 235 -3.26 -6.67 -27.99
C MET A 235 -3.23 -5.75 -26.77
N GLU A 236 -3.28 -4.44 -26.96
CA GLU A 236 -3.39 -3.48 -25.86
C GLU A 236 -4.63 -3.74 -25.01
N GLU A 237 -5.79 -3.94 -25.66
CA GLU A 237 -7.04 -4.19 -24.96
C GLU A 237 -7.00 -5.52 -24.21
N LEU A 238 -6.43 -6.56 -24.79
CA LEU A 238 -6.27 -7.87 -24.15
C LEU A 238 -5.36 -7.77 -22.91
N ILE A 239 -4.20 -7.11 -23.01
CA ILE A 239 -3.28 -6.95 -21.87
C ILE A 239 -3.94 -6.13 -20.75
N LYS A 240 -4.67 -5.06 -21.12
CA LYS A 240 -5.45 -4.25 -20.17
C LYS A 240 -6.52 -5.08 -19.47
N MET A 241 -7.24 -5.92 -20.20
CA MET A 241 -8.26 -6.83 -19.66
C MET A 241 -7.63 -7.81 -18.66
N ILE A 242 -6.51 -8.45 -19.02
CA ILE A 242 -5.78 -9.38 -18.16
C ILE A 242 -5.34 -8.66 -16.86
N TYR A 243 -4.77 -7.46 -16.97
CA TYR A 243 -4.37 -6.66 -15.82
C TYR A 243 -5.54 -6.36 -14.89
N GLU A 244 -6.65 -5.83 -15.43
CA GLU A 244 -7.82 -5.46 -14.63
C GLU A 244 -8.50 -6.68 -13.98
N TRP A 245 -8.58 -7.80 -14.72
CA TRP A 245 -9.13 -9.04 -14.20
C TRP A 245 -8.25 -9.61 -13.08
N SER A 246 -6.95 -9.66 -13.26
CA SER A 246 -6.00 -10.15 -12.26
C SER A 246 -6.04 -9.32 -10.98
N MET A 247 -6.15 -7.98 -11.09
CA MET A 247 -6.28 -7.09 -9.92
C MET A 247 -7.57 -7.35 -9.14
N LYS A 248 -8.71 -7.52 -9.83
CA LYS A 248 -9.99 -7.83 -9.21
C LYS A 248 -9.98 -9.22 -8.55
N THR A 249 -9.40 -10.20 -9.22
CA THR A 249 -9.29 -11.57 -8.71
C THR A 249 -8.40 -11.62 -7.47
N LEU A 250 -7.24 -10.94 -7.49
CA LEU A 250 -6.36 -10.84 -6.34
C LEU A 250 -7.10 -10.26 -5.12
N CYS A 251 -7.80 -9.15 -5.31
CA CYS A 251 -8.57 -8.53 -4.24
C CYS A 251 -9.62 -9.50 -3.68
N ALA A 252 -10.41 -10.15 -4.53
CA ALA A 252 -11.44 -11.09 -4.11
C ALA A 252 -10.87 -12.31 -3.38
N VAL A 253 -9.74 -12.85 -3.85
CA VAL A 253 -9.06 -13.99 -3.22
C VAL A 253 -8.51 -13.62 -1.84
N ILE A 254 -7.80 -12.50 -1.72
CA ILE A 254 -7.22 -12.07 -0.44
C ILE A 254 -8.32 -11.78 0.58
N VAL A 255 -9.33 -10.99 0.22
CA VAL A 255 -10.46 -10.68 1.12
C VAL A 255 -11.23 -11.96 1.48
N GLY A 256 -11.47 -12.84 0.52
CA GLY A 256 -12.12 -14.14 0.77
C GLY A 256 -11.33 -15.03 1.73
N LEU A 257 -10.00 -15.14 1.55
CA LEU A 257 -9.14 -15.89 2.45
C LEU A 257 -9.13 -15.31 3.87
N GLN A 258 -9.13 -13.99 4.01
CA GLN A 258 -9.20 -13.31 5.30
C GLN A 258 -10.51 -13.58 6.04
N VAL A 259 -11.65 -13.57 5.32
CA VAL A 259 -12.95 -13.93 5.90
C VAL A 259 -12.94 -15.39 6.37
N ILE A 260 -12.39 -16.30 5.58
CA ILE A 260 -12.27 -17.73 5.95
C ILE A 260 -11.37 -17.89 7.19
N GLN A 261 -10.23 -17.20 7.24
CA GLN A 261 -9.36 -17.21 8.43
C GLN A 261 -10.08 -16.72 9.68
N GLY A 262 -10.84 -15.64 9.57
CA GLY A 262 -11.61 -15.09 10.67
C GLY A 262 -12.71 -16.02 11.21
N LEU A 263 -13.17 -16.97 10.39
CA LEU A 263 -14.15 -17.99 10.81
C LEU A 263 -13.49 -19.24 11.40
N ILE A 264 -12.32 -19.65 10.89
CA ILE A 264 -11.64 -20.88 11.31
C ILE A 264 -10.91 -20.71 12.65
N VAL A 265 -10.29 -19.55 12.88
CA VAL A 265 -9.50 -19.31 14.10
C VAL A 265 -10.33 -19.46 15.39
N PRO A 266 -11.54 -18.90 15.52
CA PRO A 266 -12.38 -19.13 16.71
C PRO A 266 -12.77 -20.60 16.90
N LEU A 267 -12.96 -21.36 15.80
CA LEU A 267 -13.30 -22.79 15.87
C LEU A 267 -12.13 -23.63 16.36
N ALA A 268 -10.90 -23.28 15.97
CA ALA A 268 -9.69 -23.96 16.44
C ALA A 268 -9.34 -23.63 17.89
N SER A 269 -9.65 -22.39 18.35
CA SER A 269 -9.38 -21.94 19.72
C SER A 269 -10.41 -22.42 20.74
N SER A 270 -11.61 -22.79 20.32
CA SER A 270 -12.67 -23.28 21.24
C SER A 270 -12.33 -24.60 21.93
N ALA A 271 -11.31 -25.32 21.46
CA ALA A 271 -10.87 -26.63 22.05
C ALA A 271 -9.75 -26.52 23.10
N GLY A 272 -9.17 -25.35 23.33
CA GLY A 272 -8.00 -25.20 24.22
C GLY A 272 -8.23 -24.34 25.47
N PRO A 273 -8.01 -23.00 25.41
CA PRO A 273 -7.98 -22.19 26.64
C PRO A 273 -9.34 -22.04 27.33
N ALA A 274 -10.44 -21.92 26.56
CA ALA A 274 -11.79 -21.81 27.12
C ALA A 274 -12.25 -23.07 27.83
N PHE A 275 -11.79 -24.27 27.40
CA PHE A 275 -12.05 -25.54 28.06
C PHE A 275 -11.24 -25.64 29.33
N ALA A 276 -9.97 -25.24 29.31
CA ALA A 276 -9.11 -25.20 30.51
C ALA A 276 -9.65 -24.20 31.54
N GLN A 277 -10.09 -23.00 31.13
CA GLN A 277 -10.73 -22.03 32.03
C GLN A 277 -12.03 -22.56 32.67
N LYS A 278 -12.88 -23.26 31.92
CA LYS A 278 -14.10 -23.89 32.47
C LYS A 278 -13.78 -24.97 33.47
N LEU A 279 -12.74 -25.77 33.25
CA LEU A 279 -12.32 -26.79 34.20
C LEU A 279 -11.72 -26.18 35.48
N ILE A 280 -10.88 -25.15 35.36
CA ILE A 280 -10.26 -24.46 36.50
C ILE A 280 -11.31 -23.64 37.26
N GLY A 281 -12.24 -22.98 36.59
CA GLY A 281 -13.33 -22.20 37.19
C GLY A 281 -14.35 -23.04 37.97
N SER A 282 -14.37 -24.35 37.76
CA SER A 282 -15.24 -25.27 38.52
C SER A 282 -14.67 -25.72 39.88
N ILE A 283 -13.42 -25.32 40.20
CA ILE A 283 -12.78 -25.65 41.51
C ILE A 283 -13.17 -24.57 42.54
N PRO A 284 -14.01 -24.89 43.55
CA PRO A 284 -14.43 -23.90 44.53
C PRO A 284 -13.26 -23.47 45.43
N GLY A 285 -13.04 -22.13 45.50
CA GLY A 285 -12.04 -21.50 46.38
C GLY A 285 -10.72 -21.09 45.70
N ILE A 286 -10.37 -21.61 44.52
CA ILE A 286 -9.12 -21.28 43.82
C ILE A 286 -9.46 -20.67 42.42
N GLY A 287 -10.61 -21.02 41.86
CA GLY A 287 -11.01 -20.66 40.51
C GLY A 287 -11.19 -19.15 40.26
N SER A 288 -11.56 -18.34 41.27
CA SER A 288 -11.75 -16.91 41.12
C SER A 288 -10.43 -16.13 40.91
N GLY A 289 -9.37 -16.50 41.66
CA GLY A 289 -8.06 -15.85 41.53
C GLY A 289 -7.38 -16.17 40.18
N ILE A 290 -7.44 -17.43 39.76
CA ILE A 290 -6.87 -17.86 38.46
C ILE A 290 -7.66 -17.24 37.30
N LYS A 291 -8.97 -17.08 37.43
CA LYS A 291 -9.82 -16.47 36.41
C LYS A 291 -9.48 -15.00 36.22
N SER A 292 -9.33 -14.22 37.29
CA SER A 292 -8.98 -12.79 37.19
C SER A 292 -7.58 -12.59 36.59
N THR A 293 -6.59 -13.40 36.97
CA THR A 293 -5.25 -13.34 36.35
C THR A 293 -5.28 -13.68 34.86
N ALA A 294 -6.04 -14.70 34.46
CA ALA A 294 -6.20 -15.06 33.06
C ALA A 294 -6.90 -13.94 32.24
N GLU A 295 -7.91 -13.27 32.81
CA GLU A 295 -8.60 -12.13 32.19
C GLU A 295 -7.65 -10.94 32.00
N ILE A 296 -6.77 -10.65 32.97
CA ILE A 296 -5.74 -9.61 32.87
C ILE A 296 -4.76 -9.94 31.73
N ILE A 297 -4.23 -11.15 31.66
CA ILE A 297 -3.27 -11.58 30.62
C ILE A 297 -3.91 -11.47 29.21
N ILE A 298 -5.15 -11.90 29.05
CA ILE A 298 -5.87 -11.83 27.77
C ILE A 298 -6.14 -10.36 27.41
N GLY A 299 -6.54 -9.54 28.37
CA GLY A 299 -6.78 -8.10 28.19
C GLY A 299 -5.51 -7.37 27.75
N THR A 300 -4.40 -7.58 28.46
CA THR A 300 -3.08 -7.01 28.13
C THR A 300 -2.62 -7.44 26.74
N GLY A 301 -2.70 -8.74 26.43
CA GLY A 301 -2.35 -9.26 25.10
C GLY A 301 -3.19 -8.65 23.98
N THR A 302 -4.48 -8.40 24.23
CA THR A 302 -5.38 -7.76 23.25
C THR A 302 -5.00 -6.30 23.01
N LEU A 303 -4.65 -5.55 24.05
CA LEU A 303 -4.22 -4.15 23.92
C LEU A 303 -2.89 -4.04 23.19
N ILE A 304 -1.91 -4.86 23.52
CA ILE A 304 -0.61 -4.90 22.85
C ILE A 304 -0.79 -5.21 21.36
N LYS A 305 -1.56 -6.24 21.05
CA LYS A 305 -1.86 -6.63 19.67
C LYS A 305 -2.51 -5.48 18.88
N ASN A 306 -3.51 -4.83 19.47
CA ASN A 306 -4.18 -3.69 18.82
C ASN A 306 -3.23 -2.49 18.67
N GLY A 307 -2.36 -2.24 19.66
CA GLY A 307 -1.31 -1.22 19.58
C GLY A 307 -0.31 -1.48 18.45
N ILE A 308 0.19 -2.72 18.32
CA ILE A 308 1.06 -3.14 17.21
C ILE A 308 0.34 -2.96 15.87
N GLY A 309 -0.95 -3.33 15.80
CA GLY A 309 -1.76 -3.17 14.59
C GLY A 309 -1.92 -1.73 14.15
N MET A 310 -2.25 -0.85 15.09
CA MET A 310 -2.36 0.59 14.82
C MET A 310 -1.03 1.21 14.38
N ALA A 311 0.05 0.89 15.09
CA ALA A 311 1.39 1.34 14.72
C ALA A 311 1.78 0.82 13.33
N GLY A 312 1.50 -0.45 13.04
CA GLY A 312 1.71 -1.06 11.74
C GLY A 312 0.96 -0.36 10.61
N CYS A 313 -0.31 -0.01 10.80
CA CYS A 313 -1.09 0.78 9.83
C CYS A 313 -0.47 2.16 9.60
N ILE A 314 -0.06 2.86 10.65
CA ILE A 314 0.54 4.20 10.54
C ILE A 314 1.86 4.13 9.78
N VAL A 315 2.75 3.20 10.13
CA VAL A 315 4.04 3.04 9.43
C VAL A 315 3.82 2.68 7.96
N LEU A 316 2.89 1.76 7.65
CA LEU A 316 2.56 1.38 6.29
C LEU A 316 2.08 2.58 5.45
N ILE A 317 1.22 3.43 6.02
CA ILE A 317 0.75 4.65 5.38
C ILE A 317 1.90 5.64 5.17
N LEU A 318 2.73 5.87 6.19
CA LEU A 318 3.86 6.81 6.11
C LEU A 318 4.90 6.39 5.06
N VAL A 319 5.22 5.10 4.99
CA VAL A 319 6.16 4.55 3.98
C VAL A 319 5.61 4.70 2.56
N SER A 320 4.31 4.56 2.38
CA SER A 320 3.67 4.50 1.06
C SER A 320 3.14 5.83 0.54
N ILE A 321 2.89 6.80 1.41
CA ILE A 321 2.27 8.07 1.01
C ILE A 321 3.16 8.87 0.04
N TYR A 322 4.46 8.93 0.30
CA TYR A 322 5.40 9.64 -0.56
C TYR A 322 5.47 9.04 -1.98
N PRO A 323 5.71 7.73 -2.18
CA PRO A 323 5.68 7.12 -3.51
C PRO A 323 4.34 7.24 -4.23
N ILE A 324 3.21 7.21 -3.51
CA ILE A 324 1.88 7.43 -4.13
C ILE A 324 1.76 8.85 -4.67
N LEU A 325 2.14 9.85 -3.88
CA LEU A 325 2.07 11.25 -4.29
C LEU A 325 3.00 11.52 -5.47
N GLN A 326 4.20 10.96 -5.44
CA GLN A 326 5.16 11.04 -6.54
C GLN A 326 4.60 10.42 -7.82
N MET A 327 4.04 9.22 -7.75
CA MET A 327 3.39 8.60 -8.92
C MET A 327 2.16 9.36 -9.40
N ALA A 328 1.38 9.93 -8.49
CA ALA A 328 0.23 10.77 -8.87
C ALA A 328 0.68 12.03 -9.61
N ALA A 329 1.75 12.69 -9.15
CA ALA A 329 2.33 13.85 -9.82
C ALA A 329 2.85 13.48 -11.24
N ILE A 330 3.57 12.37 -11.37
CA ILE A 330 4.05 11.87 -12.67
C ILE A 330 2.88 11.61 -13.64
N VAL A 331 1.81 10.95 -13.17
CA VAL A 331 0.61 10.72 -14.00
C VAL A 331 -0.01 12.03 -14.47
N LEU A 332 -0.14 13.02 -13.57
CA LEU A 332 -0.69 14.35 -13.90
C LEU A 332 0.19 15.10 -14.91
N ILE A 333 1.51 15.05 -14.75
CA ILE A 333 2.47 15.69 -15.66
C ILE A 333 2.33 15.09 -17.07
N TYR A 334 2.39 13.78 -17.23
CA TYR A 334 2.26 13.16 -18.54
C TYR A 334 0.88 13.36 -19.17
N TYR A 335 -0.18 13.37 -18.36
CA TYR A 335 -1.52 13.70 -18.84
C TYR A 335 -1.61 15.15 -19.33
N GLY A 336 -0.99 16.09 -18.60
CA GLY A 336 -0.90 17.51 -18.98
C GLY A 336 -0.10 17.69 -20.26
N ILE A 337 1.05 17.02 -20.41
CA ILE A 337 1.86 17.05 -21.63
C ILE A 337 1.04 16.57 -22.83
N ALA A 338 0.34 15.42 -22.69
CA ALA A 338 -0.49 14.88 -23.77
C ALA A 338 -1.65 15.82 -24.14
N ALA A 339 -2.26 16.51 -23.19
CA ALA A 339 -3.32 17.48 -23.42
C ALA A 339 -2.82 18.72 -24.15
N VAL A 340 -1.67 19.29 -23.74
CA VAL A 340 -1.04 20.45 -24.37
C VAL A 340 -0.51 20.10 -25.77
N ALA A 341 0.03 18.90 -25.97
CA ALA A 341 0.51 18.43 -27.27
C ALA A 341 -0.63 18.17 -28.26
N SER A 342 -1.84 17.84 -27.80
CA SER A 342 -2.96 17.42 -28.64
C SER A 342 -3.33 18.38 -29.79
N PRO A 343 -3.38 19.73 -29.64
CA PRO A 343 -3.70 20.61 -30.71
C PRO A 343 -2.55 20.88 -31.72
N ILE A 344 -1.31 20.48 -31.34
CA ILE A 344 -0.11 20.91 -32.08
C ILE A 344 0.58 19.72 -32.77
N SER A 345 0.41 18.50 -32.23
CA SER A 345 1.20 17.33 -32.61
C SER A 345 0.40 16.29 -33.40
N ASP A 346 1.12 15.43 -34.14
CA ASP A 346 0.53 14.33 -34.89
C ASP A 346 -0.13 13.30 -33.95
N LYS A 347 -1.22 12.67 -34.42
CA LYS A 347 -2.00 11.66 -33.69
C LYS A 347 -1.09 10.55 -33.12
N ARG A 348 -0.06 10.13 -33.84
CA ARG A 348 0.89 9.08 -33.43
C ARG A 348 1.68 9.46 -32.17
N MET A 349 2.15 10.71 -32.09
CA MET A 349 2.87 11.21 -30.92
C MET A 349 1.95 11.36 -29.71
N ILE A 350 0.72 11.81 -29.92
CA ILE A 350 -0.29 11.93 -28.88
C ILE A 350 -0.60 10.54 -28.30
N THR A 351 -0.77 9.53 -29.17
CA THR A 351 -0.99 8.13 -28.75
C THR A 351 0.15 7.62 -27.89
N ALA A 352 1.40 7.87 -28.26
CA ALA A 352 2.56 7.47 -27.47
C ALA A 352 2.61 8.15 -26.08
N LEU A 353 2.32 9.47 -26.02
CA LEU A 353 2.27 10.20 -24.75
C LEU A 353 1.12 9.74 -23.84
N GLN A 354 -0.04 9.47 -24.43
CA GLN A 354 -1.18 8.89 -23.72
C GLN A 354 -0.88 7.49 -23.19
N ALA A 355 -0.13 6.68 -23.96
CA ALA A 355 0.33 5.36 -23.52
C ALA A 355 1.17 5.45 -22.26
N VAL A 356 2.11 6.40 -22.19
CA VAL A 356 2.96 6.63 -21.00
C VAL A 356 2.11 7.04 -19.81
N SER A 357 1.19 7.99 -19.99
CA SER A 357 0.28 8.43 -18.93
C SER A 357 -0.59 7.29 -18.42
N PHE A 358 -1.14 6.49 -19.31
CA PHE A 358 -1.98 5.35 -18.96
C PHE A 358 -1.20 4.26 -18.21
N THR A 359 0.03 3.98 -18.63
CA THR A 359 0.89 2.99 -18.00
C THR A 359 1.32 3.40 -16.58
N ASN A 360 1.69 4.67 -16.41
CA ASN A 360 1.98 5.21 -15.07
C ASN A 360 0.73 5.18 -14.17
N ARG A 361 -0.45 5.37 -14.72
CA ARG A 361 -1.73 5.20 -14.01
C ARG A 361 -1.97 3.74 -13.59
N MET A 362 -1.57 2.75 -14.40
CA MET A 362 -1.62 1.33 -14.00
C MET A 362 -0.66 1.06 -12.84
N LEU A 363 0.57 1.59 -12.88
CA LEU A 363 1.53 1.49 -11.78
C LEU A 363 0.98 2.09 -10.47
N LEU A 364 0.40 3.28 -10.54
CA LEU A 364 -0.24 3.92 -9.40
C LEU A 364 -1.40 3.09 -8.84
N LYS A 365 -2.24 2.51 -9.69
CA LYS A 365 -3.33 1.60 -9.25
C LYS A 365 -2.78 0.36 -8.54
N THR A 366 -1.68 -0.21 -9.03
CA THR A 366 -1.03 -1.38 -8.41
C THR A 366 -0.52 -1.03 -7.01
N LEU A 367 0.09 0.14 -6.85
CA LEU A 367 0.56 0.61 -5.55
C LEU A 367 -0.59 0.87 -4.56
N CYS A 368 -1.66 1.55 -4.99
CA CYS A 368 -2.85 1.77 -4.17
C CYS A 368 -3.52 0.45 -3.76
N MET A 369 -3.52 -0.55 -4.65
CA MET A 369 -4.06 -1.87 -4.34
C MET A 369 -3.25 -2.60 -3.28
N ALA A 370 -1.91 -2.52 -3.35
CA ALA A 370 -1.03 -3.11 -2.34
C ALA A 370 -1.31 -2.58 -0.93
N ILE A 371 -1.36 -1.25 -0.79
CA ILE A 371 -1.70 -0.61 0.49
C ILE A 371 -3.05 -1.07 1.00
N PHE A 372 -4.06 -1.04 0.14
CA PHE A 372 -5.41 -1.47 0.49
C PHE A 372 -5.44 -2.91 1.01
N LEU A 373 -4.76 -3.85 0.32
CA LEU A 373 -4.70 -5.25 0.74
C LEU A 373 -3.96 -5.43 2.07
N PHE A 374 -2.86 -4.71 2.29
CA PHE A 374 -2.12 -4.82 3.55
C PHE A 374 -2.86 -4.16 4.72
N LEU A 375 -3.50 -3.02 4.52
CA LEU A 375 -4.35 -2.40 5.55
C LEU A 375 -5.51 -3.31 5.95
N ILE A 376 -6.22 -3.89 4.98
CA ILE A 376 -7.28 -4.88 5.27
C ILE A 376 -6.71 -6.07 6.05
N THR A 377 -5.51 -6.55 5.68
CA THR A 377 -4.89 -7.67 6.38
C THR A 377 -4.67 -7.33 7.86
N ILE A 378 -4.10 -6.17 8.16
CA ILE A 378 -3.89 -5.73 9.55
C ILE A 378 -5.23 -5.55 10.28
N ALA A 379 -6.21 -4.90 9.64
CA ALA A 379 -7.53 -4.67 10.23
C ALA A 379 -8.26 -5.97 10.58
N VAL A 380 -8.23 -6.95 9.68
CA VAL A 380 -8.83 -8.26 9.91
C VAL A 380 -8.15 -8.98 11.07
N ILE A 381 -6.81 -8.93 11.16
CA ILE A 381 -6.06 -9.48 12.29
C ILE A 381 -6.54 -8.86 13.62
N CYS A 382 -6.68 -7.54 13.67
CA CYS A 382 -7.16 -6.84 14.85
C CYS A 382 -8.62 -7.18 15.21
N ALA A 383 -9.51 -7.20 14.21
CA ALA A 383 -10.94 -7.35 14.41
C ALA A 383 -11.38 -8.75 14.85
N PHE A 384 -10.84 -9.80 14.21
CA PHE A 384 -11.32 -11.16 14.46
C PHE A 384 -10.86 -11.74 15.80
N THR A 385 -9.72 -11.32 16.30
CA THR A 385 -9.23 -11.76 17.62
C THR A 385 -9.94 -11.08 18.80
N ASN A 386 -10.59 -9.92 18.57
CA ASN A 386 -11.42 -9.28 19.60
C ASN A 386 -12.78 -9.96 19.82
N ARG A 387 -13.20 -10.89 18.92
CA ARG A 387 -14.48 -11.63 19.04
C ARG A 387 -14.36 -12.93 19.83
N VAL A 388 -13.17 -13.28 20.31
CA VAL A 388 -12.93 -14.50 21.09
C VAL A 388 -13.20 -14.27 22.60
N LEU A 389 -13.41 -13.03 22.99
CA LEU A 389 -13.90 -12.62 24.32
C LEU A 389 -15.43 -12.57 24.33
#